data_4ed340b088f6fcb889751251568ee5d2
#
_entry.id   4ed340b088f6fcb889751251568ee5d2
#
_cell.length_a   1.000
_cell.length_b   1.000
_cell.length_c   1.000
_cell.angle_alpha   90.00
_cell.angle_beta   90.00
_cell.angle_gamma   90.00
#
_symmetry.space_group_name_H-M   'P 1'
#
loop_
_entity.id
_entity.type
_entity.pdbx_description
1 polymer ?
#
loop_
_entity_poly.entity_id
_entity_poly.type
_entity_poly.pdbx_seq_one_letter_code
_entity_poly.pdbx_strand_id
1 'polypeptide(L)'
;PMGSLDAPFNPVSLAIGAEASFVARTIDSDRKHLTEVLRAAADHPGTALIEIYQNCNIFNDGAFDALKDKQQAEDTLIRLEHGQPIRFGTDGARGVVRNRATGDLEVVTVTPENEAEILVHDAHAASPTTAFALSRLADPDTLHHTPIGVFRNVERPVYDTAMAEQLDTAIEQKGKGDLAALLAGGDTWTVVG
;
A
#
# COMPACT_ATOMS: atom_id res chain seq x y z
N PRO A 1 18.22 23.49 -10.03
CA PRO A 1 18.53 22.14 -10.54
C PRO A 1 17.83 21.90 -11.87
N MET A 2 18.45 21.10 -12.72
CA MET A 2 17.91 20.77 -14.05
C MET A 2 16.88 19.62 -14.03
N GLY A 3 16.47 19.18 -12.85
CA GLY A 3 15.63 18.02 -12.65
C GLY A 3 16.43 16.72 -12.46
N SER A 4 15.73 15.60 -12.21
CA SER A 4 16.32 14.27 -12.16
C SER A 4 16.16 13.55 -13.51
N LEU A 5 17.15 12.74 -13.87
CA LEU A 5 17.11 11.86 -15.04
C LEU A 5 16.59 10.47 -14.66
N ASP A 6 16.42 10.19 -13.38
CA ASP A 6 15.96 8.90 -12.89
C ASP A 6 14.47 8.73 -13.15
N ALA A 7 14.07 7.50 -13.43
CA ALA A 7 12.65 7.14 -13.52
C ALA A 7 11.97 7.34 -12.17
N PRO A 8 10.70 7.79 -12.14
CA PRO A 8 9.96 7.95 -10.88
C PRO A 8 9.90 6.65 -10.10
N PHE A 9 10.19 6.73 -8.81
CA PHE A 9 10.06 5.61 -7.89
C PHE A 9 8.58 5.42 -7.50
N ASN A 10 8.13 4.17 -7.43
CA ASN A 10 6.75 3.84 -7.02
C ASN A 10 6.74 3.16 -5.64
N PRO A 11 6.51 3.92 -4.55
CA PRO A 11 6.55 3.39 -3.18
C PRO A 11 5.49 2.32 -2.92
N VAL A 12 4.29 2.47 -3.50
CA VAL A 12 3.19 1.51 -3.37
C VAL A 12 3.57 0.17 -3.97
N SER A 13 4.14 0.17 -5.19
CA SER A 13 4.63 -1.07 -5.83
C SER A 13 5.71 -1.76 -5.00
N LEU A 14 6.65 -0.99 -4.43
CA LEU A 14 7.70 -1.55 -3.57
C LEU A 14 7.11 -2.19 -2.32
N ALA A 15 6.22 -1.49 -1.62
CA ALA A 15 5.60 -1.99 -0.39
C ALA A 15 4.80 -3.28 -0.64
N ILE A 16 4.02 -3.33 -1.74
CA ILE A 16 3.30 -4.54 -2.12
C ILE A 16 4.27 -5.67 -2.48
N GLY A 17 5.35 -5.38 -3.23
CA GLY A 17 6.39 -6.35 -3.56
C GLY A 17 7.18 -6.84 -2.35
N ALA A 18 7.31 -6.02 -1.31
CA ALA A 18 7.88 -6.40 -0.02
C ALA A 18 6.86 -7.09 0.91
N GLU A 19 5.69 -7.43 0.39
CA GLU A 19 4.63 -8.13 1.13
C GLU A 19 4.06 -7.36 2.33
N ALA A 20 4.07 -6.02 2.29
CA ALA A 20 3.42 -5.22 3.34
C ALA A 20 1.94 -5.60 3.49
N SER A 21 1.48 -5.70 4.73
CA SER A 21 0.11 -6.16 5.04
C SER A 21 -0.95 -5.08 4.82
N PHE A 22 -0.60 -3.80 4.96
CA PHE A 22 -1.46 -2.67 4.60
C PHE A 22 -0.72 -1.70 3.68
N VAL A 23 -1.31 -1.39 2.53
CA VAL A 23 -0.76 -0.42 1.56
C VAL A 23 -1.88 0.42 0.99
N ALA A 24 -1.75 1.73 1.07
CA ALA A 24 -2.74 2.67 0.57
C ALA A 24 -2.09 3.89 -0.10
N ARG A 25 -2.88 4.58 -0.93
CA ARG A 25 -2.54 5.89 -1.48
C ARG A 25 -3.70 6.86 -1.31
N THR A 26 -3.39 8.11 -1.03
CA THR A 26 -4.39 9.17 -0.94
C THR A 26 -3.80 10.51 -1.41
N ILE A 27 -4.58 11.58 -1.33
CA ILE A 27 -4.18 12.93 -1.74
C ILE A 27 -4.54 13.93 -0.64
N ASP A 28 -3.68 14.92 -0.42
CA ASP A 28 -3.80 15.93 0.64
C ASP A 28 -5.05 16.80 0.55
N SER A 29 -5.50 17.07 -0.68
CA SER A 29 -6.67 17.92 -0.95
C SER A 29 -8.01 17.24 -0.66
N ASP A 30 -8.10 15.91 -0.66
CA ASP A 30 -9.28 15.15 -0.27
C ASP A 30 -9.24 14.76 1.21
N ARG A 31 -9.57 15.71 2.07
CA ARG A 31 -9.46 15.53 3.53
C ARG A 31 -10.33 14.40 4.07
N LYS A 32 -11.49 14.13 3.45
CA LYS A 32 -12.36 13.04 3.88
C LYS A 32 -11.70 11.70 3.60
N HIS A 33 -11.31 11.47 2.36
CA HIS A 33 -10.63 10.25 1.93
C HIS A 33 -9.31 10.04 2.69
N LEU A 34 -8.50 11.10 2.87
CA LEU A 34 -7.27 11.07 3.67
C LEU A 34 -7.55 10.59 5.11
N THR A 35 -8.58 11.14 5.75
CA THR A 35 -8.94 10.74 7.12
C THR A 35 -9.39 9.29 7.20
N GLU A 36 -10.18 8.82 6.24
CA GLU A 36 -10.65 7.42 6.16
C GLU A 36 -9.47 6.45 5.99
N VAL A 37 -8.55 6.75 5.07
CA VAL A 37 -7.34 5.93 4.84
C VAL A 37 -6.44 5.89 6.06
N LEU A 38 -6.20 7.04 6.72
CA LEU A 38 -5.37 7.09 7.92
C LEU A 38 -5.98 6.32 9.09
N ARG A 39 -7.30 6.37 9.26
CA ARG A 39 -7.99 5.55 10.28
C ARG A 39 -7.87 4.07 9.98
N ALA A 40 -8.15 3.66 8.75
CA ALA A 40 -8.00 2.26 8.34
C ALA A 40 -6.57 1.73 8.57
N ALA A 41 -5.56 2.56 8.32
CA ALA A 41 -4.17 2.22 8.59
C ALA A 41 -3.84 2.14 10.09
N ALA A 42 -4.43 3.03 10.91
CA ALA A 42 -4.24 3.01 12.37
C ALA A 42 -4.93 1.81 13.04
N ASP A 43 -6.04 1.37 12.48
CA ASP A 43 -6.80 0.21 12.98
C ASP A 43 -6.19 -1.13 12.50
N HIS A 44 -5.28 -1.09 11.51
CA HIS A 44 -4.64 -2.29 10.96
C HIS A 44 -3.62 -2.86 11.96
N PRO A 45 -3.74 -4.14 12.36
CA PRO A 45 -2.74 -4.79 13.19
C PRO A 45 -1.51 -5.13 12.33
N GLY A 46 -0.42 -4.37 12.50
CA GLY A 46 0.83 -4.59 11.78
C GLY A 46 1.39 -3.33 11.12
N THR A 47 2.23 -3.52 10.11
CA THR A 47 2.87 -2.43 9.39
C THR A 47 1.96 -1.88 8.30
N ALA A 48 1.71 -0.56 8.32
CA ALA A 48 0.97 0.15 7.31
C ALA A 48 1.86 1.15 6.56
N LEU A 49 1.77 1.16 5.22
CA LEU A 49 2.35 2.17 4.36
C LEU A 49 1.25 2.97 3.68
N ILE A 50 1.30 4.30 3.82
CA ILE A 50 0.39 5.21 3.13
C ILE A 50 1.24 6.20 2.33
N GLU A 51 1.02 6.25 1.01
CA GLU A 51 1.54 7.31 0.16
C GLU A 51 0.52 8.45 0.07
N ILE A 52 0.96 9.67 0.38
CA ILE A 52 0.10 10.85 0.32
C ILE A 52 0.66 11.79 -0.74
N TYR A 53 -0.09 11.96 -1.84
CA TYR A 53 0.26 12.95 -2.85
C TYR A 53 0.01 14.34 -2.31
N GLN A 54 1.10 15.11 -2.18
CA GLN A 54 1.09 16.44 -1.60
C GLN A 54 1.81 17.42 -2.51
N ASN A 55 1.22 18.59 -2.70
CA ASN A 55 1.88 19.69 -3.39
C ASN A 55 3.08 20.23 -2.60
N CYS A 56 4.17 20.48 -3.29
CA CYS A 56 5.35 21.12 -2.70
C CYS A 56 5.71 22.37 -3.48
N ASN A 57 5.45 23.54 -2.92
CA ASN A 57 5.65 24.84 -3.58
C ASN A 57 7.12 25.13 -3.97
N ILE A 58 8.08 24.39 -3.40
CA ILE A 58 9.50 24.60 -3.65
C ILE A 58 10.04 23.66 -4.72
N PHE A 59 9.67 22.38 -4.65
CA PHE A 59 10.28 21.35 -5.51
C PHE A 59 9.33 20.80 -6.56
N ASN A 60 8.00 20.88 -6.34
CA ASN A 60 7.03 20.15 -7.15
C ASN A 60 5.68 20.89 -7.19
N ASP A 61 5.72 22.21 -7.39
CA ASP A 61 4.50 23.02 -7.44
C ASP A 61 3.66 22.68 -8.66
N GLY A 62 2.36 22.42 -8.43
CA GLY A 62 1.40 22.07 -9.47
C GLY A 62 1.45 20.61 -9.96
N ALA A 63 2.39 19.76 -9.49
CA ALA A 63 2.54 18.40 -10.00
C ALA A 63 1.30 17.52 -9.85
N PHE A 64 0.44 17.81 -8.89
CA PHE A 64 -0.79 17.05 -8.63
C PHE A 64 -2.07 17.83 -8.97
N ASP A 65 -1.98 18.90 -9.74
CA ASP A 65 -3.15 19.73 -10.07
C ASP A 65 -4.21 18.95 -10.86
N ALA A 66 -3.79 18.04 -11.75
CA ALA A 66 -4.69 17.16 -12.48
C ALA A 66 -5.54 16.25 -11.57
N LEU A 67 -5.07 15.97 -10.36
CA LEU A 67 -5.80 15.16 -9.37
C LEU A 67 -6.71 16.00 -8.45
N LYS A 68 -6.56 17.33 -8.47
CA LYS A 68 -7.27 18.27 -7.59
C LYS A 68 -8.40 19.01 -8.28
N ASP A 69 -8.28 19.24 -9.58
CA ASP A 69 -9.34 19.85 -10.39
C ASP A 69 -10.55 18.93 -10.44
N LYS A 70 -11.72 19.44 -10.04
CA LYS A 70 -12.92 18.59 -9.90
C LYS A 70 -13.37 17.93 -11.20
N GLN A 71 -13.19 18.60 -12.34
CA GLN A 71 -13.59 18.04 -13.63
C GLN A 71 -12.58 17.01 -14.14
N GLN A 72 -11.28 17.28 -13.96
CA GLN A 72 -10.22 16.37 -14.35
C GLN A 72 -10.10 15.18 -13.40
N ALA A 73 -10.31 15.38 -12.10
CA ALA A 73 -10.19 14.35 -11.08
C ALA A 73 -11.20 13.19 -11.29
N GLU A 74 -12.42 13.48 -11.80
CA GLU A 74 -13.38 12.43 -12.11
C GLU A 74 -12.88 11.46 -13.17
N ASP A 75 -12.15 11.96 -14.18
CA ASP A 75 -11.59 11.16 -15.26
C ASP A 75 -10.16 10.62 -14.97
N THR A 76 -9.52 11.13 -13.94
CA THR A 76 -8.12 10.84 -13.62
C THR A 76 -7.98 9.90 -12.42
N LEU A 77 -8.79 10.09 -11.38
CA LEU A 77 -8.73 9.31 -10.15
C LEU A 77 -9.58 8.04 -10.23
N ILE A 78 -8.98 6.94 -9.82
CA ILE A 78 -9.65 5.66 -9.63
C ILE A 78 -9.76 5.39 -8.13
N ARG A 79 -10.97 5.45 -7.58
CA ARG A 79 -11.21 5.17 -6.16
C ARG A 79 -11.36 3.69 -5.94
N LEU A 80 -10.46 3.13 -5.13
CA LEU A 80 -10.48 1.72 -4.77
C LEU A 80 -11.35 1.53 -3.52
N GLU A 81 -12.51 0.91 -3.70
CA GLU A 81 -13.42 0.55 -2.62
C GLU A 81 -13.55 -0.98 -2.58
N HIS A 82 -13.25 -1.57 -1.43
CA HIS A 82 -13.32 -3.03 -1.27
C HIS A 82 -14.73 -3.57 -1.59
N GLY A 83 -14.79 -4.63 -2.38
CA GLY A 83 -16.04 -5.27 -2.79
C GLY A 83 -16.80 -4.54 -3.90
N GLN A 84 -16.31 -3.38 -4.40
CA GLN A 84 -16.97 -2.64 -5.45
C GLN A 84 -16.28 -2.83 -6.81
N PRO A 85 -17.03 -2.79 -7.92
CA PRO A 85 -16.46 -2.71 -9.25
C PRO A 85 -15.60 -1.45 -9.40
N ILE A 86 -14.41 -1.58 -9.98
CA ILE A 86 -13.51 -0.45 -10.21
C ILE A 86 -14.04 0.35 -11.41
N ARG A 87 -14.88 1.36 -11.12
CA ARG A 87 -15.45 2.28 -12.11
C ARG A 87 -15.12 3.72 -11.75
N PHE A 88 -14.94 4.56 -12.75
CA PHE A 88 -14.62 5.98 -12.59
C PHE A 88 -15.07 6.79 -13.81
N GLY A 89 -14.78 8.09 -13.81
CA GLY A 89 -15.28 9.01 -14.83
C GLY A 89 -16.74 9.39 -14.58
N THR A 90 -17.24 10.34 -15.37
CA THR A 90 -18.63 10.82 -15.27
C THR A 90 -19.59 9.62 -15.40
N ASP A 91 -20.50 9.50 -14.43
CA ASP A 91 -21.46 8.40 -14.34
C ASP A 91 -20.86 6.98 -14.35
N GLY A 92 -19.56 6.85 -14.00
CA GLY A 92 -18.86 5.59 -14.00
C GLY A 92 -18.69 5.00 -15.41
N ALA A 93 -18.52 5.85 -16.42
CA ALA A 93 -18.41 5.46 -17.82
C ALA A 93 -17.15 4.68 -18.16
N ARG A 94 -16.16 4.68 -17.27
CA ARG A 94 -14.90 3.93 -17.43
C ARG A 94 -14.79 2.85 -16.36
N GLY A 95 -14.10 1.77 -16.70
CA GLY A 95 -13.84 0.69 -15.76
C GLY A 95 -12.49 0.04 -16.00
N VAL A 96 -12.02 -0.72 -15.03
CA VAL A 96 -10.77 -1.48 -15.10
C VAL A 96 -11.11 -2.94 -15.37
N VAL A 97 -10.49 -3.52 -16.38
CA VAL A 97 -10.61 -4.95 -16.73
C VAL A 97 -9.23 -5.61 -16.72
N ARG A 98 -9.21 -6.93 -16.67
CA ARG A 98 -8.00 -7.71 -16.87
C ARG A 98 -7.96 -8.25 -18.28
N ASN A 99 -6.94 -7.86 -19.06
CA ASN A 99 -6.69 -8.44 -20.37
C ASN A 99 -6.40 -9.93 -20.22
N ARG A 100 -7.20 -10.77 -20.86
CA ARG A 100 -7.08 -12.22 -20.76
C ARG A 100 -5.85 -12.79 -21.46
N ALA A 101 -5.30 -12.08 -22.44
CA ALA A 101 -4.15 -12.53 -23.21
C ALA A 101 -2.83 -12.20 -22.49
N THR A 102 -2.71 -10.98 -21.91
CA THR A 102 -1.48 -10.50 -21.26
C THR A 102 -1.51 -10.61 -19.75
N GLY A 103 -2.70 -10.60 -19.13
CA GLY A 103 -2.88 -10.53 -17.68
C GLY A 103 -2.81 -9.11 -17.12
N ASP A 104 -2.52 -8.12 -17.95
CA ASP A 104 -2.41 -6.71 -17.53
C ASP A 104 -3.78 -6.11 -17.20
N LEU A 105 -3.78 -5.02 -16.46
CA LEU A 105 -4.96 -4.21 -16.23
C LEU A 105 -5.07 -3.14 -17.31
N GLU A 106 -6.28 -2.96 -17.82
CA GLU A 106 -6.60 -2.00 -18.85
C GLU A 106 -7.82 -1.17 -18.44
N VAL A 107 -7.82 0.10 -18.86
CA VAL A 107 -8.98 0.98 -18.71
C VAL A 107 -9.82 0.89 -19.97
N VAL A 108 -11.11 0.61 -19.82
CA VAL A 108 -12.06 0.51 -20.91
C VAL A 108 -13.25 1.42 -20.70
N THR A 109 -13.94 1.78 -21.78
CA THR A 109 -15.29 2.33 -21.70
C THR A 109 -16.26 1.22 -21.29
N VAL A 110 -17.07 1.44 -20.28
CA VAL A 110 -18.06 0.46 -19.80
C VAL A 110 -19.23 0.40 -20.80
N THR A 111 -19.54 -0.82 -21.21
CA THR A 111 -20.70 -1.11 -22.09
C THR A 111 -21.47 -2.29 -21.50
N PRO A 112 -22.74 -2.53 -21.91
CA PRO A 112 -23.48 -3.70 -21.44
C PRO A 112 -22.76 -5.04 -21.70
N GLU A 113 -21.95 -5.10 -22.77
CA GLU A 113 -21.22 -6.31 -23.18
C GLU A 113 -20.03 -6.63 -22.28
N ASN A 114 -19.37 -5.60 -21.71
CA ASN A 114 -18.18 -5.78 -20.88
C ASN A 114 -18.39 -5.47 -19.40
N GLU A 115 -19.57 -5.07 -18.98
CA GLU A 115 -19.86 -4.71 -17.58
C GLU A 115 -19.53 -5.84 -16.60
N ALA A 116 -19.80 -7.08 -16.97
CA ALA A 116 -19.50 -8.26 -16.16
C ALA A 116 -18.00 -8.58 -16.06
N GLU A 117 -17.16 -7.96 -16.90
CA GLU A 117 -15.70 -8.12 -16.90
C GLU A 117 -14.99 -7.06 -16.05
N ILE A 118 -15.71 -6.03 -15.58
CA ILE A 118 -15.14 -5.00 -14.72
C ILE A 118 -14.62 -5.64 -13.43
N LEU A 119 -13.37 -5.36 -13.13
CA LEU A 119 -12.69 -5.90 -11.98
C LEU A 119 -13.33 -5.40 -10.67
N VAL A 120 -13.72 -6.33 -9.81
CA VAL A 120 -14.13 -6.01 -8.44
C VAL A 120 -12.89 -5.92 -7.57
N HIS A 121 -12.73 -4.79 -6.87
CA HIS A 121 -11.59 -4.59 -5.99
C HIS A 121 -11.68 -5.44 -4.72
N ASP A 122 -10.64 -6.23 -4.45
CA ASP A 122 -10.50 -6.98 -3.22
C ASP A 122 -9.21 -6.60 -2.51
N ALA A 123 -9.33 -5.70 -1.52
CA ALA A 123 -8.19 -5.29 -0.70
C ALA A 123 -7.67 -6.41 0.23
N HIS A 124 -8.49 -7.42 0.49
CA HIS A 124 -8.17 -8.54 1.38
C HIS A 124 -7.66 -9.78 0.63
N ALA A 125 -7.47 -9.68 -0.69
CA ALA A 125 -6.94 -10.79 -1.47
C ALA A 125 -5.59 -11.27 -0.93
N ALA A 126 -5.46 -12.58 -0.70
CA ALA A 126 -4.22 -13.18 -0.24
C ALA A 126 -3.06 -12.94 -1.23
N SER A 127 -3.34 -13.06 -2.54
CA SER A 127 -2.37 -12.76 -3.59
C SER A 127 -2.21 -11.25 -3.79
N PRO A 128 -0.99 -10.70 -3.79
CA PRO A 128 -0.74 -9.28 -4.03
C PRO A 128 -0.82 -8.90 -5.52
N THR A 129 -1.03 -9.84 -6.42
CA THR A 129 -0.89 -9.63 -7.88
C THR A 129 -1.78 -8.51 -8.40
N THR A 130 -3.07 -8.47 -8.01
CA THR A 130 -3.99 -7.43 -8.47
C THR A 130 -3.65 -6.07 -7.87
N ALA A 131 -3.32 -6.02 -6.57
CA ALA A 131 -2.88 -4.79 -5.91
C ALA A 131 -1.61 -4.22 -6.57
N PHE A 132 -0.65 -5.10 -6.92
CA PHE A 132 0.56 -4.69 -7.63
C PHE A 132 0.23 -4.14 -9.03
N ALA A 133 -0.61 -4.80 -9.80
CA ALA A 133 -1.01 -4.33 -11.11
C ALA A 133 -1.75 -2.97 -11.03
N LEU A 134 -2.66 -2.80 -10.05
CA LEU A 134 -3.32 -1.51 -9.79
C LEU A 134 -2.32 -0.40 -9.45
N SER A 135 -1.26 -0.70 -8.69
CA SER A 135 -0.24 0.30 -8.33
C SER A 135 0.54 0.84 -9.53
N ARG A 136 0.51 0.10 -10.65
CA ARG A 136 1.21 0.43 -11.90
C ARG A 136 0.30 1.03 -12.98
N LEU A 137 -0.99 1.19 -12.70
CA LEU A 137 -1.97 1.62 -13.70
C LEU A 137 -1.88 3.11 -14.05
N ALA A 138 -1.40 3.93 -13.10
CA ALA A 138 -1.23 5.36 -13.34
C ALA A 138 -0.18 5.63 -14.42
N ASP A 139 -0.50 6.52 -15.34
CA ASP A 139 0.48 7.07 -16.27
C ASP A 139 1.46 7.98 -15.50
N PRO A 140 2.77 7.72 -15.55
CA PRO A 140 3.74 8.44 -14.73
C PRO A 140 3.93 9.91 -15.13
N ASP A 141 3.63 10.27 -16.37
CA ASP A 141 3.86 11.62 -16.89
C ASP A 141 2.63 12.52 -16.72
N THR A 142 1.43 11.95 -16.86
CA THR A 142 0.17 12.70 -16.85
C THR A 142 -0.66 12.47 -15.60
N LEU A 143 -0.33 11.49 -14.78
CA LEU A 143 -1.10 11.00 -13.63
C LEU A 143 -2.52 10.51 -13.98
N HIS A 144 -2.82 10.31 -15.26
CA HIS A 144 -4.09 9.71 -15.65
C HIS A 144 -4.21 8.29 -15.10
N HIS A 145 -5.42 7.90 -14.77
CA HIS A 145 -5.75 6.59 -14.20
C HIS A 145 -5.02 6.29 -12.88
N THR A 146 -4.91 7.30 -12.01
CA THR A 146 -4.26 7.15 -10.70
C THR A 146 -5.18 6.47 -9.70
N PRO A 147 -4.89 5.23 -9.27
CA PRO A 147 -5.65 4.60 -8.20
C PRO A 147 -5.30 5.21 -6.84
N ILE A 148 -6.34 5.55 -6.07
CA ILE A 148 -6.26 5.95 -4.65
C ILE A 148 -7.19 5.07 -3.81
N GLY A 149 -6.88 4.92 -2.54
CA GLY A 149 -7.58 4.05 -1.60
C GLY A 149 -6.67 2.97 -1.06
N VAL A 150 -7.26 1.94 -0.50
CA VAL A 150 -6.54 0.82 0.09
C VAL A 150 -6.30 -0.25 -0.98
N PHE A 151 -5.05 -0.43 -1.40
CA PHE A 151 -4.64 -1.45 -2.36
C PHE A 151 -4.63 -2.84 -1.74
N ARG A 152 -4.18 -2.94 -0.50
CA ARG A 152 -4.00 -4.18 0.24
C ARG A 152 -4.25 -3.96 1.72
N ASN A 153 -5.01 -4.86 2.33
CA ASN A 153 -5.26 -4.92 3.76
C ASN A 153 -5.47 -6.39 4.16
N VAL A 154 -4.40 -7.10 4.49
CA VAL A 154 -4.43 -8.52 4.83
C VAL A 154 -3.94 -8.74 6.25
N GLU A 155 -4.61 -9.60 6.98
CA GLU A 155 -4.19 -9.97 8.33
C GLU A 155 -2.98 -10.89 8.27
N ARG A 156 -2.01 -10.61 9.13
CA ARG A 156 -0.81 -11.41 9.35
C ARG A 156 -0.45 -11.40 10.84
N PRO A 157 0.29 -12.41 11.33
CA PRO A 157 0.85 -12.34 12.68
C PRO A 157 1.69 -11.07 12.85
N VAL A 158 1.41 -10.33 13.90
CA VAL A 158 2.11 -9.07 14.21
C VAL A 158 3.45 -9.40 14.85
N TYR A 159 4.53 -8.83 14.35
CA TYR A 159 5.90 -9.18 14.74
C TYR A 159 6.16 -9.00 16.25
N ASP A 160 5.75 -7.87 16.83
CA ASP A 160 5.95 -7.58 18.25
C ASP A 160 5.19 -8.55 19.16
N THR A 161 3.94 -8.89 18.81
CA THR A 161 3.15 -9.90 19.51
C THR A 161 3.81 -11.28 19.42
N ALA A 162 4.18 -11.71 18.20
CA ALA A 162 4.84 -12.99 17.98
C ALA A 162 6.21 -13.07 18.69
N MET A 163 6.94 -11.96 18.74
CA MET A 163 8.21 -11.88 19.47
C MET A 163 8.01 -11.99 20.98
N ALA A 164 7.00 -11.32 21.53
CA ALA A 164 6.67 -11.43 22.96
C ALA A 164 6.29 -12.86 23.33
N GLU A 165 5.41 -13.50 22.56
CA GLU A 165 5.04 -14.90 22.74
C GLU A 165 6.24 -15.85 22.66
N GLN A 166 7.16 -15.61 21.72
CA GLN A 166 8.39 -16.40 21.58
C GLN A 166 9.29 -16.26 22.82
N LEU A 167 9.43 -15.04 23.34
CA LEU A 167 10.21 -14.77 24.56
C LEU A 167 9.60 -15.45 25.77
N ASP A 168 8.28 -15.34 25.96
CA ASP A 168 7.56 -15.97 27.05
C ASP A 168 7.72 -17.50 26.99
N THR A 169 7.54 -18.08 25.82
CA THR A 169 7.75 -19.52 25.61
C THR A 169 9.18 -19.94 25.94
N ALA A 170 10.18 -19.14 25.54
CA ALA A 170 11.58 -19.43 25.83
C ALA A 170 11.88 -19.36 27.34
N ILE A 171 11.27 -18.39 28.05
CA ILE A 171 11.40 -18.25 29.51
C ILE A 171 10.73 -19.43 30.24
N GLU A 172 9.56 -19.85 29.77
CA GLU A 172 8.85 -21.02 30.34
C GLU A 172 9.65 -22.32 30.19
N GLN A 173 10.26 -22.54 29.01
CA GLN A 173 11.00 -23.77 28.71
C GLN A 173 12.40 -23.81 29.27
N LYS A 174 13.11 -22.68 29.34
CA LYS A 174 14.53 -22.60 29.68
C LYS A 174 14.82 -21.83 30.96
N GLY A 175 13.81 -21.24 31.58
CA GLY A 175 13.95 -20.33 32.71
C GLY A 175 14.40 -18.92 32.28
N LYS A 176 14.37 -18.01 33.24
CA LYS A 176 14.90 -16.66 33.03
C LYS A 176 16.40 -16.71 32.82
N GLY A 177 16.89 -15.95 31.84
CA GLY A 177 18.32 -15.83 31.59
C GLY A 177 19.05 -15.24 32.81
N ASP A 178 20.29 -15.69 33.02
CA ASP A 178 21.22 -15.15 34.04
C ASP A 178 22.34 -14.41 33.30
N LEU A 179 22.32 -13.07 33.39
CA LEU A 179 23.31 -12.22 32.74
C LEU A 179 24.72 -12.47 33.32
N ALA A 180 24.85 -12.72 34.64
CA ALA A 180 26.15 -12.96 35.24
C ALA A 180 26.75 -14.29 34.75
N ALA A 181 25.93 -15.34 34.66
CA ALA A 181 26.33 -16.62 34.13
C ALA A 181 26.69 -16.51 32.62
N LEU A 182 25.94 -15.71 31.84
CA LEU A 182 26.24 -15.46 30.42
C LEU A 182 27.56 -14.72 30.22
N LEU A 183 27.84 -13.69 31.02
CA LEU A 183 29.09 -12.91 30.97
C LEU A 183 30.31 -13.73 31.44
N ALA A 184 30.10 -14.60 32.44
CA ALA A 184 31.16 -15.50 32.93
C ALA A 184 31.55 -16.58 31.88
N GLY A 185 30.56 -16.94 31.01
CA GLY A 185 30.79 -18.03 30.03
C GLY A 185 31.03 -19.39 30.68
N GLY A 186 31.42 -20.38 29.86
CA GLY A 186 31.77 -21.73 30.35
C GLY A 186 33.21 -21.87 30.88
N ASP A 187 34.11 -21.00 30.42
CA ASP A 187 35.56 -21.08 30.72
C ASP A 187 35.98 -19.88 31.59
N THR A 188 35.72 -19.99 32.88
CA THR A 188 36.12 -18.95 33.85
C THR A 188 37.27 -19.45 34.69
N TRP A 189 38.18 -18.56 35.09
CA TRP A 189 39.23 -18.80 36.09
C TRP A 189 39.15 -17.76 37.22
N THR A 190 39.55 -18.18 38.40
CA THR A 190 39.59 -17.25 39.52
C THR A 190 40.97 -16.59 39.58
N VAL A 191 41.01 -15.26 39.59
CA VAL A 191 42.22 -14.51 39.86
C VAL A 191 42.42 -14.46 41.36
N VAL A 192 43.45 -15.17 41.89
CA VAL A 192 43.90 -15.08 43.29
C VAL A 192 44.90 -13.95 43.38
N GLY A 193 44.60 -12.93 44.21
CA GLY A 193 45.50 -11.80 44.47
C GLY A 193 46.57 -12.13 45.49
#